data_ca1fd8146a2dcc10c1226c5863473b28
#
_entry.id   ca1fd8146a2dcc10c1226c5863473b28
#
_cell.length_a   1.000
_cell.length_b   1.000
_cell.length_c   1.000
_cell.angle_alpha   90.00
_cell.angle_beta   90.00
_cell.angle_gamma   90.00
#
_symmetry.space_group_name_H-M   'P 1'
#
loop_
_entity.id
_entity.type
_entity.pdbx_description
1 polymer ?
#
loop_
_entity_poly.entity_id
_entity_poly.type
_entity_poly.pdbx_seq_one_letter_code
_entity_poly.pdbx_strand_id
1 'polypeptide(L)'
;MEKIVFKNGIKLLYKGAENNLTSFTIGFNAGANSEKAHELGIAHVVEHMLFKGTSSLTEYEINKLCDETFGFCNAMTNYPYAVYYGTTLDEDFEKGFEIYSDILINPTFPLDGFSEEIGVIIEELKEWKDDTNQFCEDNLFNNCFKERRLKDLIIGT
;
A
#
# COMPACT_ATOMS: atom_id res chain seq x y z
N MET A 1 19.75 11.30 10.75
CA MET A 1 19.17 10.49 9.66
C MET A 1 20.26 10.23 8.65
N GLU A 2 20.51 8.99 8.35
CA GLU A 2 21.53 8.53 7.41
C GLU A 2 20.87 8.07 6.11
N LYS A 3 21.61 8.17 4.99
CA LYS A 3 21.15 7.75 3.67
C LYS A 3 22.17 6.83 3.02
N ILE A 4 21.71 5.66 2.63
CA ILE A 4 22.50 4.68 1.87
C ILE A 4 21.84 4.52 0.49
N VAL A 5 22.65 4.49 -0.56
CA VAL A 5 22.18 4.21 -1.93
C VAL A 5 22.86 2.91 -2.40
N PHE A 6 22.07 1.91 -2.64
CA PHE A 6 22.55 0.61 -3.12
C PHE A 6 22.85 0.65 -4.63
N LYS A 7 23.68 -0.27 -5.10
CA LYS A 7 24.07 -0.36 -6.53
C LYS A 7 22.89 -0.56 -7.49
N ASN A 8 21.81 -1.17 -7.03
CA ASN A 8 20.56 -1.36 -7.77
C ASN A 8 19.62 -0.15 -7.76
N GLY A 9 20.05 0.97 -7.13
CA GLY A 9 19.27 2.22 -7.07
C GLY A 9 18.34 2.34 -5.87
N ILE A 10 18.17 1.30 -5.06
CA ILE A 10 17.37 1.37 -3.82
C ILE A 10 18.02 2.38 -2.88
N LYS A 11 17.18 3.19 -2.24
CA LYS A 11 17.60 4.19 -1.25
C LYS A 11 17.07 3.78 0.11
N LEU A 12 17.95 3.61 1.07
CA LEU A 12 17.61 3.42 2.48
C LEU A 12 17.83 4.72 3.23
N LEU A 13 16.81 5.18 3.93
CA LEU A 13 16.89 6.27 4.89
C LEU A 13 16.69 5.67 6.28
N TYR A 14 17.63 5.89 7.19
CA TYR A 14 17.51 5.31 8.50
C TYR A 14 17.82 6.34 9.60
N LYS A 15 17.14 6.17 10.74
CA LYS A 15 17.34 6.97 11.95
C LYS A 15 17.18 6.06 13.16
N GLY A 16 18.24 5.92 13.94
CA GLY A 16 18.17 5.26 15.25
C GLY A 16 17.31 6.04 16.23
N ALA A 17 16.60 5.32 17.09
CA ALA A 17 15.84 5.83 18.22
C ALA A 17 16.17 5.01 19.48
N GLU A 18 16.02 5.63 20.65
CA GLU A 18 16.26 4.96 21.93
C GLU A 18 14.95 4.37 22.49
N ASN A 19 14.43 3.35 21.83
CA ASN A 19 13.24 2.61 22.26
C ASN A 19 13.31 1.18 21.71
N ASN A 20 12.32 0.35 22.03
CA ASN A 20 12.26 -1.08 21.64
C ASN A 20 11.41 -1.30 20.39
N LEU A 21 11.14 -0.26 19.59
CA LEU A 21 10.28 -0.34 18.42
C LEU A 21 11.06 0.01 17.15
N THR A 22 10.93 -0.81 16.14
CA THR A 22 11.41 -0.51 14.79
C THR A 22 10.23 -0.33 13.85
N SER A 23 10.19 0.83 13.19
CA SER A 23 9.23 1.12 12.13
C SER A 23 9.94 1.18 10.79
N PHE A 24 9.32 0.63 9.75
CA PHE A 24 9.80 0.73 8.38
C PHE A 24 8.71 1.15 7.41
N THR A 25 9.14 1.72 6.30
CA THR A 25 8.27 2.06 5.17
C THR A 25 9.00 1.69 3.88
N ILE A 26 8.34 0.91 3.03
CA ILE A 26 8.81 0.56 1.68
C ILE A 26 7.95 1.34 0.70
N GLY A 27 8.57 2.21 -0.10
CA GLY A 27 7.88 3.09 -1.03
C GLY A 27 8.23 2.81 -2.49
N PHE A 28 7.22 2.86 -3.34
CA PHE A 28 7.33 2.72 -4.80
C PHE A 28 6.79 3.97 -5.49
N ASN A 29 7.49 4.43 -6.52
CA ASN A 29 6.97 5.48 -7.43
C ASN A 29 5.99 4.85 -8.45
N ALA A 30 4.92 4.26 -7.93
CA ALA A 30 3.92 3.49 -8.65
C ALA A 30 2.50 3.74 -8.11
N GLY A 31 2.19 4.98 -7.79
CA GLY A 31 0.86 5.39 -7.39
C GLY A 31 -0.07 5.67 -8.58
N ALA A 32 -1.24 6.21 -8.30
CA ALA A 32 -2.30 6.47 -9.28
C ALA A 32 -1.85 7.33 -10.48
N ASN A 33 -0.84 8.19 -10.34
CA ASN A 33 -0.27 8.96 -11.45
C ASN A 33 0.40 8.09 -12.54
N SER A 34 0.71 6.84 -12.25
CA SER A 34 1.29 5.91 -13.21
C SER A 34 0.25 5.24 -14.10
N GLU A 35 -1.03 5.39 -13.78
CA GLU A 35 -2.15 4.78 -14.49
C GLU A 35 -2.46 5.51 -15.80
N LYS A 36 -2.91 4.73 -16.78
CA LYS A 36 -3.49 5.29 -18.02
C LYS A 36 -4.98 5.55 -17.82
N ALA A 37 -5.56 6.32 -18.74
CA ALA A 37 -6.97 6.73 -18.68
C ALA A 37 -7.99 5.56 -18.61
N HIS A 38 -7.60 4.36 -19.04
CA HIS A 38 -8.44 3.15 -18.98
C HIS A 38 -8.05 2.19 -17.86
N GLU A 39 -7.16 2.61 -16.96
CA GLU A 39 -6.62 1.82 -15.86
C GLU A 39 -6.87 2.49 -14.50
N LEU A 40 -7.87 3.39 -14.43
CA LEU A 40 -8.14 4.14 -13.21
C LEU A 40 -8.49 3.22 -12.03
N GLY A 41 -7.76 3.37 -10.93
CA GLY A 41 -7.93 2.56 -9.71
C GLY A 41 -7.04 1.32 -9.66
N ILE A 42 -6.30 0.97 -10.72
CA ILE A 42 -5.49 -0.25 -10.73
C ILE A 42 -4.39 -0.26 -9.67
N ALA A 43 -3.82 0.90 -9.34
CA ALA A 43 -2.79 1.01 -8.31
C ALA A 43 -3.36 0.64 -6.92
N HIS A 44 -4.59 1.06 -6.62
CA HIS A 44 -5.30 0.71 -5.39
C HIS A 44 -5.70 -0.77 -5.37
N VAL A 45 -6.21 -1.30 -6.48
CA VAL A 45 -6.49 -2.74 -6.62
C VAL A 45 -5.23 -3.58 -6.38
N VAL A 46 -4.08 -3.17 -6.92
CA VAL A 46 -2.80 -3.86 -6.69
C VAL A 46 -2.43 -3.85 -5.22
N GLU A 47 -2.63 -2.74 -4.51
CA GLU A 47 -2.40 -2.66 -3.06
C GLU A 47 -3.18 -3.74 -2.31
N HIS A 48 -4.50 -3.84 -2.53
CA HIS A 48 -5.35 -4.88 -1.93
C HIS A 48 -4.88 -6.29 -2.30
N MET A 49 -4.62 -6.51 -3.57
CA MET A 49 -4.28 -7.84 -4.09
C MET A 49 -2.93 -8.38 -3.63
N LEU A 50 -1.99 -7.52 -3.21
CA LEU A 50 -0.71 -7.95 -2.67
C LEU A 50 -0.87 -8.79 -1.39
N PHE A 51 -1.89 -8.54 -0.59
CA PHE A 51 -2.16 -9.27 0.65
C PHE A 51 -3.00 -10.54 0.47
N LYS A 52 -3.42 -10.87 -0.75
CA LYS A 52 -4.26 -12.06 -1.04
C LYS A 52 -3.49 -13.36 -1.18
N GLY A 53 -2.17 -13.33 -1.10
CA GLY A 53 -1.30 -14.50 -1.09
C GLY A 53 0.01 -14.29 -1.82
N THR A 54 1.01 -15.06 -1.40
CA THR A 54 2.32 -15.14 -2.04
C THR A 54 2.57 -16.55 -2.56
N SER A 55 3.73 -16.79 -3.18
CA SER A 55 4.13 -18.13 -3.57
C SER A 55 4.34 -19.09 -2.38
N SER A 56 4.50 -18.56 -1.17
CA SER A 56 4.80 -19.31 0.07
C SER A 56 3.71 -19.22 1.13
N LEU A 57 2.85 -18.20 1.11
CA LEU A 57 1.85 -17.91 2.12
C LEU A 57 0.47 -17.71 1.50
N THR A 58 -0.55 -18.30 2.11
CA THR A 58 -1.95 -17.98 1.85
C THR A 58 -2.32 -16.64 2.49
N GLU A 59 -3.43 -16.03 2.06
CA GLU A 59 -3.99 -14.82 2.68
C GLU A 59 -4.19 -14.99 4.19
N TYR A 60 -4.73 -16.13 4.63
CA TYR A 60 -4.94 -16.42 6.04
C TYR A 60 -3.61 -16.42 6.82
N GLU A 61 -2.56 -17.02 6.25
CA GLU A 61 -1.24 -17.05 6.88
C GLU A 61 -0.58 -15.67 6.92
N ILE A 62 -0.75 -14.86 5.86
CA ILE A 62 -0.29 -13.46 5.85
C ILE A 62 -0.96 -12.68 6.98
N ASN A 63 -2.29 -12.69 7.06
CA ASN A 63 -3.04 -11.97 8.10
C ASN A 63 -2.63 -12.43 9.50
N LYS A 64 -2.55 -13.74 9.73
CA LYS A 64 -2.10 -14.29 11.00
C LYS A 64 -0.68 -13.84 11.38
N LEU A 65 0.26 -13.91 10.46
CA LEU A 65 1.65 -13.50 10.71
C LEU A 65 1.74 -11.99 10.95
N CYS A 66 0.94 -11.19 10.24
CA CYS A 66 0.86 -9.75 10.48
C CYS A 66 0.33 -9.46 11.90
N ASP A 67 -0.75 -10.09 12.32
CA ASP A 67 -1.33 -9.91 13.66
C ASP A 67 -0.38 -10.34 14.78
N GLU A 68 0.40 -11.42 14.55
CA GLU A 68 1.36 -11.93 15.54
C GLU A 68 2.66 -11.11 15.62
N THR A 69 3.02 -10.37 14.58
CA THR A 69 4.36 -9.77 14.45
C THR A 69 4.35 -8.24 14.58
N PHE A 70 3.28 -7.60 14.11
CA PHE A 70 3.21 -6.14 14.08
C PHE A 70 2.31 -5.57 15.18
N GLY A 71 2.76 -4.50 15.83
CA GLY A 71 1.89 -3.65 16.62
C GLY A 71 0.99 -2.79 15.74
N PHE A 72 1.46 -2.48 14.53
CA PHE A 72 0.72 -1.77 13.49
C PHE A 72 1.34 -2.04 12.12
N CYS A 73 0.52 -2.37 11.15
CA CYS A 73 0.95 -2.46 9.75
C CYS A 73 -0.17 -2.05 8.81
N ASN A 74 0.21 -1.47 7.66
CA ASN A 74 -0.75 -1.02 6.66
C ASN A 74 -0.07 -0.79 5.31
N ALA A 75 -0.87 -0.47 4.31
CA ALA A 75 -0.45 0.03 3.01
C ALA A 75 -1.24 1.29 2.66
N MET A 76 -0.78 2.05 1.70
CA MET A 76 -1.47 3.24 1.20
C MET A 76 -1.05 3.53 -0.23
N THR A 77 -2.03 3.70 -1.09
CA THR A 77 -1.85 4.23 -2.45
C THR A 77 -2.16 5.72 -2.48
N ASN A 78 -1.23 6.49 -3.02
CA ASN A 78 -1.41 7.92 -3.29
C ASN A 78 -1.16 8.20 -4.78
N TYR A 79 -1.31 9.44 -5.22
CA TYR A 79 -1.06 9.79 -6.62
C TYR A 79 0.38 9.52 -7.07
N PRO A 80 1.44 9.97 -6.36
CA PRO A 80 2.80 9.74 -6.84
C PRO A 80 3.40 8.40 -6.40
N TYR A 81 2.87 7.78 -5.35
CA TYR A 81 3.50 6.61 -4.74
C TYR A 81 2.51 5.64 -4.13
N ALA A 82 2.93 4.40 -3.96
CA ALA A 82 2.36 3.43 -3.02
C ALA A 82 3.39 3.15 -1.92
N VAL A 83 2.94 3.02 -0.68
CA VAL A 83 3.78 2.72 0.48
C VAL A 83 3.21 1.58 1.30
N TYR A 84 4.10 0.76 1.83
CA TYR A 84 3.83 -0.38 2.67
C TYR A 84 4.66 -0.22 3.93
N TYR A 85 4.03 -0.25 5.10
CA TYR A 85 4.70 0.13 6.33
C TYR A 85 4.24 -0.69 7.52
N GLY A 86 5.13 -0.83 8.50
CA GLY A 86 4.84 -1.54 9.72
C GLY A 86 5.73 -1.10 10.88
N THR A 87 5.28 -1.43 12.07
CA THR A 87 5.99 -1.22 13.33
C THR A 87 5.97 -2.52 14.12
N THR A 88 7.15 -2.98 14.51
CA THR A 88 7.36 -4.19 15.30
C THR A 88 8.12 -3.89 16.58
N LEU A 89 8.20 -4.84 17.49
CA LEU A 89 9.30 -4.87 18.46
C LEU A 89 10.63 -5.04 17.71
N ASP A 90 11.73 -4.55 18.26
CA ASP A 90 13.05 -4.67 17.65
C ASP A 90 13.45 -6.13 17.39
N GLU A 91 13.08 -7.04 18.29
CA GLU A 91 13.35 -8.47 18.18
C GLU A 91 12.56 -9.14 17.04
N ASP A 92 11.42 -8.60 16.66
CA ASP A 92 10.54 -9.11 15.57
C ASP A 92 10.77 -8.40 14.23
N PHE A 93 11.64 -7.40 14.17
CA PHE A 93 11.82 -6.59 12.95
C PHE A 93 12.22 -7.42 11.73
N GLU A 94 13.17 -8.35 11.88
CA GLU A 94 13.63 -9.20 10.77
C GLU A 94 12.48 -10.02 10.20
N LYS A 95 11.71 -10.67 11.08
CA LYS A 95 10.51 -11.44 10.70
C LYS A 95 9.46 -10.56 10.00
N GLY A 96 9.16 -9.38 10.56
CA GLY A 96 8.20 -8.44 9.95
C GLY A 96 8.65 -7.94 8.58
N PHE A 97 9.93 -7.63 8.43
CA PHE A 97 10.50 -7.19 7.15
C PHE A 97 10.51 -8.31 6.10
N GLU A 98 10.75 -9.56 6.50
CA GLU A 98 10.65 -10.74 5.61
C GLU A 98 9.23 -10.96 5.12
N ILE A 99 8.22 -10.86 5.99
CA ILE A 99 6.80 -10.98 5.62
C ILE A 99 6.45 -9.93 4.55
N TYR A 100 6.76 -8.64 4.77
CA TYR A 100 6.48 -7.59 3.80
C TYR A 100 7.28 -7.73 2.51
N SER A 101 8.51 -8.20 2.60
CA SER A 101 9.33 -8.47 1.42
C SER A 101 8.73 -9.59 0.56
N ASP A 102 8.21 -10.65 1.17
CA ASP A 102 7.54 -11.73 0.45
C ASP A 102 6.25 -11.25 -0.22
N ILE A 103 5.41 -10.52 0.50
CA ILE A 103 4.19 -9.89 -0.03
C ILE A 103 4.48 -9.03 -1.26
N LEU A 104 5.57 -8.24 -1.23
CA LEU A 104 5.90 -7.30 -2.28
C LEU A 104 6.64 -7.91 -3.47
N ILE A 105 7.37 -9.01 -3.27
CA ILE A 105 8.24 -9.59 -4.31
C ILE A 105 7.62 -10.82 -4.95
N ASN A 106 6.81 -11.59 -4.21
CA ASN A 106 6.30 -12.89 -4.62
C ASN A 106 4.76 -13.01 -4.62
N PRO A 107 3.97 -11.94 -4.89
CA PRO A 107 2.51 -12.03 -4.88
C PRO A 107 1.99 -12.96 -5.97
N THR A 108 0.87 -13.64 -5.71
CA THR A 108 0.25 -14.58 -6.65
C THR A 108 -0.96 -14.04 -7.39
N PHE A 109 -1.59 -12.96 -6.91
CA PHE A 109 -2.78 -12.35 -7.49
C PHE A 109 -3.89 -13.37 -7.85
N PRO A 110 -4.45 -14.13 -6.88
CA PRO A 110 -5.43 -15.16 -7.16
C PRO A 110 -6.74 -14.56 -7.72
N LEU A 111 -7.32 -15.22 -8.76
CA LEU A 111 -8.53 -14.70 -9.41
C LEU A 111 -9.75 -14.65 -8.47
N ASP A 112 -9.89 -15.63 -7.59
CA ASP A 112 -10.98 -15.65 -6.60
C ASP A 112 -10.85 -14.46 -5.65
N GLY A 113 -9.63 -14.21 -5.14
CA GLY A 113 -9.32 -13.03 -4.32
C GLY A 113 -9.58 -11.70 -5.03
N PHE A 114 -9.31 -11.63 -6.34
CA PHE A 114 -9.60 -10.43 -7.13
C PHE A 114 -11.10 -10.10 -7.14
N SER A 115 -11.96 -11.10 -7.32
CA SER A 115 -13.41 -10.89 -7.34
C SER A 115 -13.95 -10.42 -5.98
N GLU A 116 -13.35 -10.92 -4.88
CA GLU A 116 -13.68 -10.50 -3.53
C GLU A 116 -13.26 -9.05 -3.28
N GLU A 117 -12.00 -8.70 -3.62
CA GLU A 117 -11.45 -7.35 -3.38
C GLU A 117 -12.16 -6.28 -4.22
N ILE A 118 -12.56 -6.56 -5.44
CA ILE A 118 -13.40 -5.62 -6.20
C ILE A 118 -14.70 -5.33 -5.46
N GLY A 119 -15.29 -6.33 -4.78
CA GLY A 119 -16.46 -6.14 -3.92
C GLY A 119 -16.16 -5.18 -2.75
N VAL A 120 -15.04 -5.37 -2.07
CA VAL A 120 -14.57 -4.50 -0.96
C VAL A 120 -14.35 -3.07 -1.45
N ILE A 121 -13.62 -2.89 -2.55
CA ILE A 121 -13.32 -1.57 -3.14
C ILE A 121 -14.61 -0.84 -3.56
N ILE A 122 -15.62 -1.56 -4.06
CA ILE A 122 -16.93 -0.97 -4.38
C ILE A 122 -17.65 -0.49 -3.11
N GLU A 123 -17.56 -1.21 -2.00
CA GLU A 123 -18.12 -0.75 -0.72
C GLU A 123 -17.36 0.48 -0.19
N GLU A 124 -16.05 0.49 -0.24
CA GLU A 124 -15.22 1.66 0.10
C GLU A 124 -15.60 2.90 -0.73
N LEU A 125 -15.82 2.70 -2.04
CA LEU A 125 -16.27 3.80 -2.92
C LEU A 125 -17.65 4.34 -2.53
N LYS A 126 -18.55 3.51 -1.99
CA LYS A 126 -19.86 3.97 -1.49
C LYS A 126 -19.71 4.80 -0.22
N GLU A 127 -18.79 4.39 0.67
CA GLU A 127 -18.49 5.08 1.92
C GLU A 127 -17.64 6.35 1.73
N TRP A 128 -16.99 6.50 0.57
CA TRP A 128 -16.12 7.64 0.25
C TRP A 128 -16.74 9.01 0.58
N LYS A 129 -18.05 9.19 0.40
CA LYS A 129 -18.75 10.46 0.68
C LYS A 129 -18.85 10.76 2.17
N ASP A 130 -18.69 9.77 3.02
CA ASP A 130 -18.80 9.91 4.48
C ASP A 130 -17.47 10.43 5.09
N ASP A 131 -16.33 10.24 4.41
CA ASP A 131 -15.11 10.96 4.73
C ASP A 131 -15.11 12.35 4.12
N THR A 132 -15.57 13.33 4.92
CA THR A 132 -15.72 14.71 4.50
C THR A 132 -14.41 15.34 4.02
N ASN A 133 -13.25 14.98 4.62
CA ASN A 133 -11.97 15.55 4.24
C ASN A 133 -11.54 15.04 2.88
N GLN A 134 -11.57 13.72 2.69
CA GLN A 134 -11.23 13.08 1.42
C GLN A 134 -12.18 13.54 0.31
N PHE A 135 -13.48 13.56 0.59
CA PHE A 135 -14.49 14.04 -0.34
C PHE A 135 -14.25 15.49 -0.80
N CYS A 136 -13.89 16.39 0.13
CA CYS A 136 -13.59 17.79 -0.20
C CYS A 136 -12.31 17.91 -1.03
N GLU A 137 -11.26 17.16 -0.70
CA GLU A 137 -9.99 17.17 -1.42
C GLU A 137 -10.16 16.67 -2.86
N ASP A 138 -10.82 15.53 -3.04
CA ASP A 138 -11.04 14.94 -4.36
C ASP A 138 -11.95 15.82 -5.23
N ASN A 139 -12.98 16.45 -4.65
CA ASN A 139 -13.77 17.43 -5.39
C ASN A 139 -12.97 18.68 -5.77
N LEU A 140 -12.08 19.15 -4.90
CA LEU A 140 -11.17 20.24 -5.23
C LEU A 140 -10.29 19.86 -6.40
N PHE A 141 -9.69 18.68 -6.37
CA PHE A 141 -8.82 18.19 -7.44
C PHE A 141 -9.58 18.01 -8.75
N ASN A 142 -10.77 17.43 -8.72
CA ASN A 142 -11.61 17.26 -9.90
C ASN A 142 -11.96 18.60 -10.56
N ASN A 143 -12.18 19.65 -9.77
CA ASN A 143 -12.49 20.98 -10.29
C ASN A 143 -11.25 21.75 -10.77
N CYS A 144 -10.08 21.55 -10.15
CA CYS A 144 -8.86 22.28 -10.45
C CYS A 144 -8.03 21.66 -11.59
N PHE A 145 -8.06 20.33 -11.73
CA PHE A 145 -7.23 19.61 -12.70
C PHE A 145 -8.09 18.99 -13.81
N LYS A 146 -8.03 19.51 -15.04
CA LYS A 146 -8.88 19.05 -16.15
C LYS A 146 -8.28 17.88 -16.93
N GLU A 147 -6.96 17.79 -17.02
CA GLU A 147 -6.26 16.85 -17.91
C GLU A 147 -5.29 15.90 -17.19
N ARG A 148 -5.13 16.05 -15.86
CA ARG A 148 -4.20 15.27 -15.08
C ARG A 148 -4.93 14.16 -14.34
N ARG A 149 -4.23 13.03 -14.07
CA ARG A 149 -4.75 11.92 -13.26
C ARG A 149 -5.30 12.38 -11.89
N LEU A 150 -4.77 13.47 -11.34
CA LEU A 150 -5.22 14.09 -10.09
C LEU A 150 -6.70 14.48 -10.05
N LYS A 151 -7.36 14.61 -11.18
CA LYS A 151 -8.82 14.90 -11.22
C LYS A 151 -9.70 13.70 -10.90
N ASP A 152 -9.16 12.50 -11.04
CA ASP A 152 -9.91 11.25 -10.89
C ASP A 152 -9.55 10.61 -9.55
N LEU A 153 -10.50 9.93 -8.92
CA LEU A 153 -10.30 9.26 -7.63
C LEU A 153 -9.18 8.21 -7.70
N ILE A 154 -8.41 8.08 -6.62
CA ILE A 154 -7.37 7.04 -6.50
C ILE A 154 -8.01 5.64 -6.56
N ILE A 155 -9.15 5.49 -5.90
CA ILE A 155 -9.92 4.24 -5.87
C ILE A 155 -10.48 3.83 -7.23
N GLY A 156 -10.50 4.73 -8.21
CA GLY A 156 -11.10 4.51 -9.53
C GLY A 156 -12.54 4.97 -9.63
N THR A 157 -13.23 4.55 -10.71
CA THR A 157 -14.63 4.92 -11.02
C THR A 157 -15.40 3.71 -11.55
#